data_9163665e0fcb06a3391795bfd42f333c
#
_entry.id   9163665e0fcb06a3391795bfd42f333c
#
_cell.length_a   1.000
_cell.length_b   1.000
_cell.length_c   1.000
_cell.angle_alpha   90.00
_cell.angle_beta   90.00
_cell.angle_gamma   90.00
#
_symmetry.space_group_name_H-M   'P 1'
#
loop_
_entity.id
_entity.type
_entity.pdbx_description
1 polymer ?
#
loop_
_entity_poly.entity_id
_entity_poly.type
_entity_poly.pdbx_seq_one_letter_code
_entity_poly.pdbx_strand_id
1 'polypeptide(L)'
;MSITILHHLGLGDQIMLNGMVRHFAETNHVNLFIKNTHEESVKFMYRDICDKVTLIPLDSTNPNEIRSKIPINSKVIPLATYGMNDTIWSSYTNSVNWAHGIYLQAKVNPLYMYSKFKVMGDSSIQITPPTKDYIFVHDDPERNRYINVETDKFIYKPHAKLINEKDEFFQCDNPNIFSYIWLIENAKEVHCMNSSYNWVIELMKLGNKKTNFFHTNVAHLYYTPDVVKTVFSDQVWTFVD
;
A
#
# COMPACT_ATOMS: atom_id res chain seq x y z
N MET A 1 -21.88 -14.15 10.17
CA MET A 1 -21.01 -13.82 11.34
C MET A 1 -20.25 -12.54 10.99
N SER A 2 -19.95 -11.71 12.00
CA SER A 2 -19.14 -10.49 11.78
C SER A 2 -17.70 -10.72 12.21
N ILE A 3 -16.75 -10.25 11.41
CA ILE A 3 -15.31 -10.32 11.68
C ILE A 3 -14.76 -8.90 11.72
N THR A 4 -13.93 -8.60 12.71
CA THR A 4 -13.22 -7.32 12.79
C THR A 4 -11.74 -7.55 12.56
N ILE A 5 -11.17 -6.93 11.53
CA ILE A 5 -9.74 -6.99 11.23
C ILE A 5 -9.07 -5.74 11.81
N LEU A 6 -8.10 -5.98 12.69
CA LEU A 6 -7.29 -4.96 13.33
C LEU A 6 -5.82 -5.17 12.96
N HIS A 7 -5.23 -4.20 12.28
CA HIS A 7 -3.84 -4.26 11.81
C HIS A 7 -3.14 -2.91 11.94
N HIS A 8 -1.93 -2.77 11.41
CA HIS A 8 -1.06 -1.59 11.57
C HIS A 8 -1.58 -0.27 10.95
N LEU A 9 -2.71 -0.28 10.24
CA LEU A 9 -3.42 0.89 9.70
C LEU A 9 -2.68 1.71 8.63
N GLY A 10 -1.49 1.31 8.19
CA GLY A 10 -0.80 1.92 7.06
C GLY A 10 -1.56 1.68 5.74
N LEU A 11 -1.50 2.63 4.80
CA LEU A 11 -2.17 2.43 3.50
C LEU A 11 -1.60 1.25 2.72
N GLY A 12 -0.28 1.04 2.78
CA GLY A 12 0.36 -0.14 2.19
C GLY A 12 -0.17 -1.44 2.77
N ASP A 13 -0.37 -1.49 4.10
CA ASP A 13 -0.95 -2.66 4.77
C ASP A 13 -2.39 -2.90 4.34
N GLN A 14 -3.20 -1.84 4.19
CA GLN A 14 -4.57 -1.94 3.66
C GLN A 14 -4.60 -2.57 2.27
N ILE A 15 -3.69 -2.13 1.38
CA ILE A 15 -3.59 -2.64 0.02
C ILE A 15 -3.14 -4.11 0.02
N MET A 16 -2.10 -4.44 0.78
CA MET A 16 -1.59 -5.81 0.92
C MET A 16 -2.65 -6.76 1.48
N LEU A 17 -3.49 -6.30 2.41
CA LEU A 17 -4.56 -7.11 3.03
C LEU A 17 -5.81 -7.26 2.15
N ASN A 18 -5.91 -6.59 1.00
CA ASN A 18 -7.11 -6.63 0.16
C ASN A 18 -7.61 -8.05 -0.12
N GLY A 19 -6.73 -8.97 -0.53
CA GLY A 19 -7.10 -10.36 -0.81
C GLY A 19 -7.62 -11.12 0.42
N MET A 20 -7.08 -10.83 1.61
CA MET A 20 -7.55 -11.41 2.88
C MET A 20 -8.94 -10.88 3.25
N VAL A 21 -9.15 -9.58 3.16
CA VAL A 21 -10.45 -8.94 3.44
C VAL A 21 -11.51 -9.51 2.51
N ARG A 22 -11.24 -9.63 1.22
CA ARG A 22 -12.14 -10.24 0.23
C ARG A 22 -12.43 -11.70 0.53
N HIS A 23 -11.42 -12.46 0.95
CA HIS A 23 -11.63 -13.85 1.37
C HIS A 23 -12.61 -13.96 2.54
N PHE A 24 -12.43 -13.15 3.58
CA PHE A 24 -13.37 -13.16 4.70
C PHE A 24 -14.77 -12.65 4.31
N ALA A 25 -14.85 -11.68 3.41
CA ALA A 25 -16.12 -11.13 2.92
C ALA A 25 -16.94 -12.10 2.06
N GLU A 26 -16.38 -13.23 1.62
CA GLU A 26 -17.13 -14.28 0.92
C GLU A 26 -18.26 -14.86 1.79
N THR A 27 -18.00 -15.01 3.10
CA THR A 27 -18.92 -15.70 4.03
C THR A 27 -19.28 -14.87 5.27
N ASN A 28 -18.66 -13.74 5.48
CA ASN A 28 -18.84 -12.90 6.66
C ASN A 28 -19.06 -11.44 6.28
N HIS A 29 -19.60 -10.66 7.22
CA HIS A 29 -19.48 -9.21 7.19
C HIS A 29 -18.16 -8.80 7.84
N VAL A 30 -17.35 -7.99 7.16
CA VAL A 30 -16.02 -7.58 7.62
C VAL A 30 -16.04 -6.13 8.10
N ASN A 31 -15.64 -5.91 9.34
CA ASN A 31 -15.34 -4.58 9.87
C ASN A 31 -13.84 -4.35 9.77
N LEU A 32 -13.44 -3.31 9.07
CA LEU A 32 -12.04 -3.00 8.80
C LEU A 32 -11.67 -1.65 9.40
N PHE A 33 -10.74 -1.63 10.34
CA PHE A 33 -10.19 -0.40 10.88
C PHE A 33 -9.28 0.28 9.86
N ILE A 34 -9.42 1.60 9.70
CA ILE A 34 -8.64 2.44 8.79
C ILE A 34 -8.25 3.76 9.46
N LYS A 35 -7.19 4.41 8.99
CA LYS A 35 -6.94 5.82 9.32
C LYS A 35 -7.84 6.72 8.48
N ASN A 36 -8.36 7.81 9.06
CA ASN A 36 -9.16 8.79 8.32
C ASN A 36 -8.46 9.31 7.07
N THR A 37 -7.14 9.52 7.14
CA THR A 37 -6.32 9.98 6.00
C THR A 37 -6.27 8.99 4.84
N HIS A 38 -6.66 7.73 5.05
CA HIS A 38 -6.65 6.69 4.01
C HIS A 38 -8.04 6.32 3.50
N GLU A 39 -9.07 7.00 4.02
CA GLU A 39 -10.47 6.63 3.82
C GLU A 39 -10.87 6.57 2.35
N GLU A 40 -10.49 7.58 1.56
CA GLU A 40 -10.84 7.65 0.13
C GLU A 40 -10.26 6.48 -0.67
N SER A 41 -8.99 6.15 -0.46
CA SER A 41 -8.35 5.01 -1.13
C SER A 41 -8.98 3.68 -0.72
N VAL A 42 -9.31 3.51 0.57
CA VAL A 42 -9.86 2.24 1.07
C VAL A 42 -11.33 2.08 0.67
N LYS A 43 -12.13 3.15 0.69
CA LYS A 43 -13.49 3.14 0.13
C LYS A 43 -13.47 2.73 -1.34
N PHE A 44 -12.59 3.35 -2.12
CA PHE A 44 -12.44 3.03 -3.53
C PHE A 44 -12.07 1.55 -3.75
N MET A 45 -11.16 1.01 -2.94
CA MET A 45 -10.67 -0.37 -3.04
C MET A 45 -11.77 -1.42 -2.81
N TYR A 46 -12.76 -1.12 -1.95
CA TYR A 46 -13.83 -2.07 -1.58
C TYR A 46 -15.22 -1.66 -2.09
N ARG A 47 -15.34 -0.64 -2.99
CA ARG A 47 -16.64 -0.13 -3.44
C ARG A 47 -17.54 -1.17 -4.11
N ASP A 48 -16.96 -2.22 -4.70
CA ASP A 48 -17.68 -3.33 -5.34
C ASP A 48 -18.21 -4.38 -4.35
N ILE A 49 -17.84 -4.29 -3.08
CA ILE A 49 -18.32 -5.15 -1.98
C ILE A 49 -18.65 -4.33 -0.72
N CYS A 50 -19.07 -3.08 -0.92
CA CYS A 50 -19.35 -2.16 0.20
C CYS A 50 -20.53 -2.63 1.09
N ASP A 51 -21.38 -3.53 0.62
CA ASP A 51 -22.42 -4.21 1.39
C ASP A 51 -21.87 -5.24 2.39
N LYS A 52 -20.63 -5.72 2.17
CA LYS A 52 -19.96 -6.73 2.99
C LYS A 52 -18.80 -6.20 3.83
N VAL A 53 -18.33 -4.99 3.55
CA VAL A 53 -17.20 -4.38 4.25
C VAL A 53 -17.61 -3.04 4.85
N THR A 54 -17.59 -2.95 6.17
CA THR A 54 -17.75 -1.69 6.90
C THR A 54 -16.40 -1.13 7.30
N LEU A 55 -16.09 0.07 6.87
CA LEU A 55 -14.87 0.79 7.28
C LEU A 55 -15.11 1.49 8.62
N ILE A 56 -14.19 1.31 9.55
CA ILE A 56 -14.21 1.95 10.87
C ILE A 56 -13.04 2.95 10.94
N PRO A 57 -13.30 4.24 10.68
CA PRO A 57 -12.25 5.24 10.68
C PRO A 57 -11.76 5.55 12.10
N LEU A 58 -10.45 5.74 12.22
CA LEU A 58 -9.72 6.09 13.43
C LEU A 58 -8.94 7.38 13.22
N ASP A 59 -9.04 8.29 14.19
CA ASP A 59 -8.23 9.51 14.24
C ASP A 59 -6.85 9.24 14.84
N SER A 60 -6.77 8.22 15.69
CA SER A 60 -5.53 7.85 16.38
C SER A 60 -5.35 6.33 16.47
N THR A 61 -4.16 5.92 16.93
CA THR A 61 -3.87 4.52 17.27
C THR A 61 -4.08 4.25 18.78
N ASN A 62 -4.85 5.10 19.47
CA ASN A 62 -5.13 4.94 20.90
C ASN A 62 -5.90 3.63 21.14
N PRO A 63 -5.39 2.73 21.99
CA PRO A 63 -6.03 1.45 22.27
C PRO A 63 -7.47 1.57 22.82
N ASN A 64 -7.76 2.64 23.57
CA ASN A 64 -9.10 2.85 24.13
C ASN A 64 -10.09 3.25 23.03
N GLU A 65 -9.68 4.08 22.08
CA GLU A 65 -10.51 4.42 20.91
C GLU A 65 -10.80 3.17 20.09
N ILE A 66 -9.77 2.38 19.79
CA ILE A 66 -9.90 1.12 19.04
C ILE A 66 -10.91 0.19 19.75
N ARG A 67 -10.73 -0.04 21.06
CA ARG A 67 -11.60 -0.94 21.83
C ARG A 67 -13.06 -0.47 21.83
N SER A 68 -13.29 0.84 21.96
CA SER A 68 -14.65 1.41 21.99
C SER A 68 -15.41 1.26 20.67
N LYS A 69 -14.66 1.15 19.55
CA LYS A 69 -15.22 1.02 18.19
C LYS A 69 -15.35 -0.42 17.70
N ILE A 70 -14.89 -1.43 18.46
CA ILE A 70 -15.06 -2.84 18.08
C ILE A 70 -16.55 -3.18 18.19
N PRO A 71 -17.21 -3.65 17.10
CA PRO A 71 -18.61 -4.03 17.15
C PRO A 71 -18.86 -5.20 18.11
N ILE A 72 -19.93 -5.11 18.90
CA ILE A 72 -20.37 -6.16 19.81
C ILE A 72 -20.63 -7.45 19.01
N ASN A 73 -20.19 -8.59 19.54
CA ASN A 73 -20.32 -9.91 18.90
C ASN A 73 -19.52 -10.10 17.61
N SER A 74 -18.55 -9.23 17.32
CA SER A 74 -17.61 -9.44 16.23
C SER A 74 -16.41 -10.27 16.67
N LYS A 75 -16.00 -11.25 15.85
CA LYS A 75 -14.74 -11.98 16.05
C LYS A 75 -13.59 -11.08 15.64
N VAL A 76 -12.74 -10.69 16.59
CA VAL A 76 -11.55 -9.88 16.29
C VAL A 76 -10.42 -10.77 15.77
N ILE A 77 -9.81 -10.35 14.67
CA ILE A 77 -8.58 -10.91 14.09
C ILE A 77 -7.49 -9.84 14.23
N PRO A 78 -6.68 -9.91 15.29
CA PRO A 78 -5.54 -8.99 15.45
C PRO A 78 -4.39 -9.46 14.57
N LEU A 79 -3.77 -8.52 13.85
CA LEU A 79 -2.71 -8.75 12.89
C LEU A 79 -1.50 -7.87 13.17
N ALA A 80 -0.33 -8.31 12.77
CA ALA A 80 0.93 -7.61 12.97
C ALA A 80 1.17 -7.31 14.46
N THR A 81 1.54 -6.09 14.79
CA THR A 81 1.83 -5.67 16.18
C THR A 81 0.68 -5.86 17.17
N TYR A 82 -0.55 -5.95 16.69
CA TYR A 82 -1.71 -6.19 17.56
C TYR A 82 -1.93 -7.66 17.94
N GLY A 83 -1.31 -8.59 17.24
CA GLY A 83 -1.49 -10.03 17.45
C GLY A 83 -0.22 -10.79 17.82
N MET A 84 0.92 -10.12 17.89
CA MET A 84 2.21 -10.71 18.23
C MET A 84 2.92 -9.83 19.25
N ASN A 85 3.72 -10.46 20.13
CA ASN A 85 4.69 -9.68 20.90
C ASN A 85 5.87 -9.27 20.00
N ASP A 86 6.64 -8.28 20.41
CA ASP A 86 7.73 -7.70 19.63
C ASP A 86 8.78 -8.72 19.19
N THR A 87 9.02 -9.76 20.01
CA THR A 87 9.99 -10.82 19.72
C THR A 87 9.50 -11.70 18.57
N ILE A 88 8.22 -12.09 18.58
CA ILE A 88 7.63 -12.90 17.51
C ILE A 88 7.56 -12.08 16.22
N TRP A 89 7.16 -10.81 16.32
CA TRP A 89 7.11 -9.91 15.18
C TRP A 89 8.48 -9.72 14.53
N SER A 90 9.53 -9.44 15.33
CA SER A 90 10.88 -9.29 14.82
C SER A 90 11.43 -10.57 14.18
N SER A 91 11.11 -11.75 14.71
CA SER A 91 11.53 -13.02 14.10
C SER A 91 10.83 -13.26 12.74
N TYR A 92 9.59 -12.87 12.59
CA TYR A 92 8.86 -12.95 11.32
C TYR A 92 9.43 -11.99 10.28
N THR A 93 9.70 -10.75 10.66
CA THR A 93 10.25 -9.73 9.74
C THR A 93 11.67 -10.03 9.28
N ASN A 94 12.44 -10.79 10.07
CA ASN A 94 13.83 -11.10 9.76
C ASN A 94 14.05 -12.43 9.04
N SER A 95 13.08 -13.34 9.08
CA SER A 95 13.27 -14.71 8.59
C SER A 95 12.33 -15.15 7.47
N VAL A 96 11.24 -14.46 7.24
CA VAL A 96 10.19 -14.83 6.27
C VAL A 96 9.65 -13.58 5.60
N ASN A 97 9.11 -13.72 4.38
CA ASN A 97 8.27 -12.70 3.77
C ASN A 97 7.18 -12.25 4.77
N TRP A 98 7.36 -11.08 5.37
CA TRP A 98 6.52 -10.59 6.46
C TRP A 98 5.05 -10.43 6.03
N ALA A 99 4.79 -10.11 4.77
CA ALA A 99 3.43 -10.01 4.23
C ALA A 99 2.74 -11.38 4.25
N HIS A 100 3.45 -12.45 3.88
CA HIS A 100 2.98 -13.83 4.04
C HIS A 100 2.75 -14.18 5.52
N GLY A 101 3.64 -13.74 6.41
CA GLY A 101 3.51 -13.93 7.86
C GLY A 101 2.19 -13.39 8.41
N ILE A 102 1.76 -12.21 7.97
CA ILE A 102 0.47 -11.63 8.37
C ILE A 102 -0.71 -12.50 7.91
N TYR A 103 -0.67 -13.02 6.70
CA TYR A 103 -1.71 -13.95 6.20
C TYR A 103 -1.75 -15.24 7.02
N LEU A 104 -0.59 -15.83 7.33
CA LEU A 104 -0.49 -17.03 8.16
C LEU A 104 -1.00 -16.78 9.59
N GLN A 105 -0.73 -15.61 10.17
CA GLN A 105 -1.28 -15.20 11.45
C GLN A 105 -2.82 -15.22 11.46
N ALA A 106 -3.43 -14.76 10.37
CA ALA A 106 -4.89 -14.81 10.16
C ALA A 106 -5.41 -16.22 9.85
N LYS A 107 -4.53 -17.23 9.69
CA LYS A 107 -4.84 -18.58 9.19
C LYS A 107 -5.45 -18.54 7.77
N VAL A 108 -4.96 -17.63 6.94
CA VAL A 108 -5.35 -17.45 5.55
C VAL A 108 -4.18 -17.82 4.64
N ASN A 109 -4.48 -18.45 3.51
CA ASN A 109 -3.44 -18.80 2.52
C ASN A 109 -2.77 -17.51 1.98
N PRO A 110 -1.45 -17.35 2.10
CA PRO A 110 -0.74 -16.17 1.59
C PRO A 110 -0.92 -15.92 0.08
N LEU A 111 -1.18 -16.95 -0.71
CA LEU A 111 -1.45 -16.80 -2.14
C LEU A 111 -2.70 -15.95 -2.43
N TYR A 112 -3.61 -15.80 -1.46
CA TYR A 112 -4.78 -14.93 -1.61
C TYR A 112 -4.42 -13.45 -1.69
N MET A 113 -3.24 -13.06 -1.23
CA MET A 113 -2.71 -11.71 -1.44
C MET A 113 -2.71 -11.34 -2.93
N TYR A 114 -2.42 -12.30 -3.81
CA TYR A 114 -2.39 -12.10 -5.26
C TYR A 114 -3.68 -12.58 -5.94
N SER A 115 -4.12 -13.80 -5.62
CA SER A 115 -5.21 -14.45 -6.36
C SER A 115 -6.61 -13.90 -6.05
N LYS A 116 -6.77 -13.26 -4.88
CA LYS A 116 -8.01 -12.58 -4.48
C LYS A 116 -7.89 -11.06 -4.46
N PHE A 117 -6.71 -10.52 -4.77
CA PHE A 117 -6.56 -9.08 -4.91
C PHE A 117 -7.44 -8.56 -6.05
N LYS A 118 -8.20 -7.51 -5.76
CA LYS A 118 -9.05 -6.88 -6.76
C LYS A 118 -9.34 -5.43 -6.40
N VAL A 119 -9.08 -4.56 -7.36
CA VAL A 119 -9.55 -3.18 -7.35
C VAL A 119 -10.21 -2.91 -8.69
N MET A 120 -11.46 -2.47 -8.68
CA MET A 120 -12.17 -2.13 -9.91
C MET A 120 -11.55 -0.86 -10.52
N GLY A 121 -11.28 -0.87 -11.82
CA GLY A 121 -10.85 0.33 -12.53
C GLY A 121 -11.97 1.38 -12.59
N ASP A 122 -11.58 2.64 -12.65
CA ASP A 122 -12.49 3.77 -12.87
C ASP A 122 -11.71 4.89 -13.56
N SER A 123 -12.01 5.11 -14.83
CA SER A 123 -11.31 6.12 -15.64
C SER A 123 -11.65 7.55 -15.20
N SER A 124 -12.77 7.76 -14.53
CA SER A 124 -13.23 9.10 -14.15
C SER A 124 -12.37 9.75 -13.05
N ILE A 125 -11.67 8.93 -12.26
CA ILE A 125 -10.78 9.43 -11.19
C ILE A 125 -9.31 9.52 -11.62
N GLN A 126 -8.96 8.99 -12.81
CA GLN A 126 -7.57 8.92 -13.23
C GLN A 126 -7.00 10.31 -13.57
N ILE A 127 -5.81 10.57 -13.06
CA ILE A 127 -5.05 11.78 -13.40
C ILE A 127 -4.52 11.61 -14.81
N THR A 128 -4.80 12.59 -15.67
CA THR A 128 -4.32 12.58 -17.06
C THR A 128 -2.80 12.70 -17.09
N PRO A 129 -2.08 11.76 -17.73
CA PRO A 129 -0.63 11.85 -17.86
C PRO A 129 -0.20 13.09 -18.65
N PRO A 130 0.98 13.67 -18.34
CA PRO A 130 1.58 14.71 -19.17
C PRO A 130 1.77 14.25 -20.62
N THR A 131 1.76 15.21 -21.56
CA THR A 131 2.03 14.91 -22.98
C THR A 131 3.51 14.68 -23.27
N LYS A 132 4.39 15.14 -22.37
CA LYS A 132 5.86 14.95 -22.45
C LYS A 132 6.26 13.62 -21.80
N ASP A 133 7.37 13.06 -22.24
CA ASP A 133 7.99 11.91 -21.59
C ASP A 133 8.37 12.26 -20.15
N TYR A 134 8.01 11.43 -19.21
CA TYR A 134 8.28 11.63 -17.78
C TYR A 134 8.63 10.33 -17.08
N ILE A 135 9.25 10.48 -15.92
CA ILE A 135 9.44 9.42 -14.95
C ILE A 135 8.56 9.67 -13.72
N PHE A 136 8.03 8.61 -13.12
CA PHE A 136 7.28 8.67 -11.88
C PHE A 136 8.21 8.35 -10.72
N VAL A 137 8.30 9.23 -9.73
CA VAL A 137 9.16 9.03 -8.56
C VAL A 137 8.34 9.17 -7.28
N HIS A 138 8.29 8.12 -6.47
CA HIS A 138 7.71 8.18 -5.15
C HIS A 138 8.77 7.98 -4.07
N ASP A 139 9.15 9.06 -3.43
CA ASP A 139 10.02 9.15 -2.27
C ASP A 139 9.25 9.68 -1.03
N ASP A 140 9.92 9.90 0.10
CA ASP A 140 9.31 10.34 1.36
C ASP A 140 10.12 11.51 1.97
N PRO A 141 9.97 12.72 1.44
CA PRO A 141 10.67 13.91 1.94
C PRO A 141 10.36 14.25 3.40
N GLU A 142 9.17 13.90 3.90
CA GLU A 142 8.78 14.14 5.29
C GLU A 142 9.65 13.35 6.28
N ARG A 143 10.20 12.22 5.82
CA ARG A 143 11.14 11.39 6.58
C ARG A 143 12.59 11.54 6.12
N ASN A 144 12.92 12.60 5.37
CA ASN A 144 14.25 12.86 4.77
C ASN A 144 14.74 11.70 3.90
N ARG A 145 13.86 11.11 3.10
CA ARG A 145 14.16 10.02 2.18
C ARG A 145 13.91 10.46 0.77
N TYR A 146 14.97 10.60 0.01
CA TYR A 146 14.93 11.13 -1.35
C TYR A 146 15.44 10.08 -2.32
N ILE A 147 14.75 9.95 -3.44
CA ILE A 147 15.23 9.22 -4.61
C ILE A 147 15.75 10.26 -5.60
N ASN A 148 17.05 10.23 -5.84
CA ASN A 148 17.70 11.08 -6.83
C ASN A 148 17.89 10.27 -8.11
N VAL A 149 17.31 10.74 -9.20
CA VAL A 149 17.45 10.14 -10.53
C VAL A 149 18.08 11.17 -11.45
N GLU A 150 19.24 10.86 -12.01
CA GLU A 150 19.85 11.67 -13.06
C GLU A 150 19.13 11.42 -14.39
N THR A 151 18.40 12.40 -14.87
CA THR A 151 17.61 12.30 -16.10
C THR A 151 17.39 13.66 -16.72
N ASP A 152 17.23 13.68 -18.05
CA ASP A 152 16.76 14.83 -18.83
C ASP A 152 15.23 14.85 -18.98
N LYS A 153 14.56 13.79 -18.52
CA LYS A 153 13.10 13.67 -18.57
C LYS A 153 12.45 14.46 -17.43
N PHE A 154 11.21 14.80 -17.63
CA PHE A 154 10.38 15.39 -16.60
C PHE A 154 10.17 14.40 -15.43
N ILE A 155 10.28 14.89 -14.18
CA ILE A 155 10.05 14.08 -12.97
C ILE A 155 8.67 14.39 -12.39
N TYR A 156 7.82 13.39 -12.23
CA TYR A 156 6.54 13.49 -11.57
C TYR A 156 6.62 12.89 -10.16
N LYS A 157 6.33 13.70 -9.12
CA LYS A 157 6.27 13.24 -7.71
C LYS A 157 4.87 13.49 -7.15
N PRO A 158 4.12 12.47 -6.74
CA PRO A 158 2.71 12.59 -6.35
C PRO A 158 2.46 13.42 -5.08
N HIS A 159 3.47 13.62 -4.23
CA HIS A 159 3.35 14.34 -2.96
C HIS A 159 4.37 15.48 -2.79
N ALA A 160 5.05 15.87 -3.86
CA ALA A 160 5.98 16.97 -3.77
C ALA A 160 5.22 18.30 -3.53
N LYS A 161 5.35 18.89 -2.35
CA LYS A 161 5.05 20.31 -2.21
C LYS A 161 6.04 21.06 -3.11
N LEU A 162 5.53 21.95 -3.98
CA LEU A 162 6.35 22.79 -4.83
C LEU A 162 7.40 23.51 -3.97
N ILE A 163 8.66 23.14 -4.13
CA ILE A 163 9.77 23.79 -3.42
C ILE A 163 10.23 25.02 -4.19
N ASN A 164 9.98 25.08 -5.52
CA ASN A 164 10.28 26.25 -6.36
C ASN A 164 9.27 26.38 -7.51
N GLU A 165 8.83 27.60 -7.79
CA GLU A 165 7.95 27.95 -8.93
C GLU A 165 8.54 27.63 -10.33
N LYS A 166 9.81 27.25 -10.40
CA LYS A 166 10.50 26.89 -11.65
C LYS A 166 10.47 25.40 -11.98
N ASP A 167 10.18 24.56 -11.00
CA ASP A 167 10.03 23.12 -11.23
C ASP A 167 8.58 22.86 -11.62
N GLU A 168 8.34 22.57 -12.90
CA GLU A 168 7.03 22.17 -13.44
C GLU A 168 6.58 20.81 -12.89
N PHE A 169 6.55 20.66 -11.56
CA PHE A 169 5.97 19.47 -10.93
C PHE A 169 4.45 19.59 -10.92
N PHE A 170 3.78 18.68 -11.58
CA PHE A 170 2.35 18.54 -11.43
C PHE A 170 2.06 17.97 -10.04
N GLN A 171 1.66 18.82 -9.12
CA GLN A 171 1.11 18.40 -7.85
C GLN A 171 -0.37 18.06 -8.05
N CYS A 172 -0.75 16.83 -7.81
CA CYS A 172 -2.14 16.46 -7.66
C CYS A 172 -2.32 15.88 -6.25
N ASP A 173 -2.85 16.66 -5.34
CA ASP A 173 -3.25 16.23 -4.00
C ASP A 173 -4.54 15.40 -4.08
N ASN A 174 -4.48 14.28 -4.79
CA ASN A 174 -5.60 13.36 -4.78
C ASN A 174 -5.42 12.37 -3.63
N PRO A 175 -6.34 12.34 -2.64
CA PRO A 175 -6.26 11.44 -1.49
C PRO A 175 -6.42 9.97 -1.88
N ASN A 176 -6.90 9.69 -3.10
CA ASN A 176 -7.06 8.33 -3.60
C ASN A 176 -5.83 7.87 -4.39
N ILE A 177 -5.05 6.96 -3.81
CA ILE A 177 -3.84 6.42 -4.45
C ILE A 177 -4.12 5.78 -5.83
N PHE A 178 -5.31 5.25 -6.06
CA PHE A 178 -5.67 4.59 -7.32
C PHE A 178 -5.91 5.57 -8.47
N SER A 179 -5.98 6.88 -8.21
CA SER A 179 -6.04 7.90 -9.27
C SER A 179 -4.74 8.03 -10.05
N TYR A 180 -3.62 7.54 -9.51
CA TYR A 180 -2.29 7.61 -10.11
C TYR A 180 -1.97 6.44 -11.05
N ILE A 181 -2.89 5.48 -11.25
CA ILE A 181 -2.62 4.29 -12.07
C ILE A 181 -2.20 4.68 -13.49
N TRP A 182 -2.92 5.58 -14.16
CA TRP A 182 -2.54 6.02 -15.50
C TRP A 182 -1.19 6.75 -15.55
N LEU A 183 -0.86 7.52 -14.53
CA LEU A 183 0.45 8.15 -14.43
C LEU A 183 1.56 7.11 -14.27
N ILE A 184 1.33 6.04 -13.53
CA ILE A 184 2.30 4.96 -13.36
C ILE A 184 2.45 4.16 -14.66
N GLU A 185 1.34 3.79 -15.31
CA GLU A 185 1.35 2.97 -16.54
C GLU A 185 1.96 3.69 -17.73
N ASN A 186 1.84 5.02 -17.82
CA ASN A 186 2.36 5.82 -18.92
C ASN A 186 3.74 6.42 -18.66
N ALA A 187 4.29 6.25 -17.47
CA ALA A 187 5.64 6.69 -17.17
C ALA A 187 6.69 5.86 -17.94
N LYS A 188 7.77 6.50 -18.39
CA LYS A 188 8.91 5.79 -19.01
C LYS A 188 9.66 4.94 -18.00
N GLU A 189 9.75 5.43 -16.78
CA GLU A 189 10.37 4.77 -15.64
C GLU A 189 9.56 5.09 -14.38
N VAL A 190 9.53 4.14 -13.47
CA VAL A 190 8.88 4.27 -12.17
C VAL A 190 9.91 3.98 -11.08
N HIS A 191 10.18 4.94 -10.24
CA HIS A 191 11.14 4.84 -9.15
C HIS A 191 10.40 4.93 -7.83
N CYS A 192 10.46 3.88 -7.03
CA CYS A 192 9.80 3.83 -5.74
C CYS A 192 10.73 3.35 -4.63
N MET A 193 10.45 3.80 -3.42
CA MET A 193 10.92 3.20 -2.18
C MET A 193 9.83 2.32 -1.56
N ASN A 194 10.11 1.65 -0.45
CA ASN A 194 9.08 0.87 0.27
C ASN A 194 7.95 1.78 0.77
N SER A 195 6.79 1.68 0.11
CA SER A 195 5.63 2.54 0.34
C SER A 195 4.33 1.88 -0.12
N SER A 196 3.20 2.56 0.03
CA SER A 196 1.92 2.10 -0.50
C SER A 196 1.89 1.97 -2.03
N TYR A 197 2.65 2.79 -2.76
CA TYR A 197 2.74 2.71 -4.22
C TYR A 197 3.36 1.40 -4.71
N ASN A 198 4.36 0.87 -4.01
CA ASN A 198 4.93 -0.44 -4.35
C ASN A 198 3.86 -1.53 -4.33
N TRP A 199 3.00 -1.51 -3.31
CA TRP A 199 1.92 -2.49 -3.21
C TRP A 199 0.89 -2.34 -4.34
N VAL A 200 0.56 -1.11 -4.74
CA VAL A 200 -0.30 -0.88 -5.91
C VAL A 200 0.33 -1.46 -7.16
N ILE A 201 1.61 -1.12 -7.43
CA ILE A 201 2.34 -1.56 -8.61
C ILE A 201 2.49 -3.09 -8.62
N GLU A 202 2.90 -3.69 -7.51
CA GLU A 202 3.09 -5.14 -7.36
C GLU A 202 1.81 -5.92 -7.59
N LEU A 203 0.74 -5.55 -6.86
CA LEU A 203 -0.50 -6.34 -6.83
C LEU A 203 -1.38 -6.09 -8.05
N MET A 204 -1.31 -4.92 -8.65
CA MET A 204 -1.96 -4.61 -9.93
C MET A 204 -1.12 -4.99 -11.15
N LYS A 205 0.15 -5.38 -10.94
CA LYS A 205 1.12 -5.73 -11.98
C LYS A 205 1.32 -4.60 -13.00
N LEU A 206 1.46 -3.37 -12.50
CA LEU A 206 1.67 -2.20 -13.34
C LEU A 206 3.12 -2.14 -13.83
N GLY A 207 3.31 -1.90 -15.13
CA GLY A 207 4.64 -1.87 -15.73
C GLY A 207 5.35 -3.23 -15.72
N ASN A 208 6.69 -3.22 -15.69
CA ASN A 208 7.52 -4.42 -15.66
C ASN A 208 8.93 -4.07 -15.15
N LYS A 209 9.78 -5.08 -14.91
CA LYS A 209 11.14 -4.89 -14.37
C LYS A 209 12.09 -4.03 -15.22
N LYS A 210 11.77 -3.76 -16.49
CA LYS A 210 12.58 -2.87 -17.32
C LYS A 210 12.28 -1.39 -17.08
N THR A 211 11.12 -1.11 -16.49
CA THR A 211 10.62 0.25 -16.24
C THR A 211 10.43 0.55 -14.77
N ASN A 212 10.38 -0.46 -13.90
CA ASN A 212 10.14 -0.28 -12.47
C ASN A 212 11.42 -0.49 -11.66
N PHE A 213 11.81 0.51 -10.90
CA PHE A 213 13.01 0.55 -10.08
C PHE A 213 12.64 0.68 -8.60
N PHE A 214 13.04 -0.30 -7.80
CA PHE A 214 12.85 -0.29 -6.35
C PHE A 214 14.16 0.12 -5.66
N HIS A 215 14.16 1.27 -5.00
CA HIS A 215 15.31 1.79 -4.27
C HIS A 215 15.38 1.20 -2.87
N THR A 216 16.24 0.21 -2.67
CA THR A 216 16.35 -0.55 -1.42
C THR A 216 17.06 0.23 -0.32
N ASN A 217 18.02 1.09 -0.66
CA ASN A 217 18.78 1.92 0.26
C ASN A 217 17.95 3.05 0.90
N VAL A 218 16.81 3.41 0.29
CA VAL A 218 15.87 4.41 0.79
C VAL A 218 14.76 3.78 1.64
N ALA A 219 14.80 2.46 1.84
CA ALA A 219 13.81 1.73 2.59
C ALA A 219 13.79 2.10 4.09
N HIS A 220 12.69 1.78 4.77
CA HIS A 220 12.54 2.02 6.21
C HIS A 220 13.59 1.24 6.99
N LEU A 221 14.10 1.81 8.11
CA LEU A 221 15.13 1.25 8.98
C LEU A 221 14.95 -0.23 9.38
N TYR A 222 13.72 -0.75 9.30
CA TYR A 222 13.38 -2.13 9.65
C TYR A 222 13.46 -3.13 8.49
N TYR A 223 13.74 -2.68 7.25
CA TYR A 223 13.76 -3.55 6.08
C TYR A 223 15.11 -3.46 5.38
N THR A 224 15.91 -4.51 5.54
CA THR A 224 17.14 -4.64 4.77
C THR A 224 16.81 -4.88 3.28
N PRO A 225 17.73 -4.57 2.36
CA PRO A 225 17.54 -4.88 0.93
C PRO A 225 17.14 -6.34 0.69
N ASP A 226 17.73 -7.29 1.42
CA ASP A 226 17.43 -8.71 1.29
C ASP A 226 15.98 -9.04 1.68
N VAL A 227 15.48 -8.44 2.78
CA VAL A 227 14.07 -8.62 3.19
C VAL A 227 13.12 -8.06 2.14
N VAL A 228 13.41 -6.88 1.59
CA VAL A 228 12.60 -6.28 0.53
C VAL A 228 12.51 -7.20 -0.69
N LYS A 229 13.65 -7.75 -1.13
CA LYS A 229 13.73 -8.70 -2.27
C LYS A 229 12.98 -10.03 -2.03
N THR A 230 12.67 -10.38 -0.78
CA THR A 230 11.81 -11.56 -0.48
C THR A 230 10.33 -11.26 -0.55
N VAL A 231 9.95 -9.99 -0.42
CA VAL A 231 8.54 -9.55 -0.38
C VAL A 231 8.03 -9.17 -1.77
N PHE A 232 8.85 -8.43 -2.53
CA PHE A 232 8.47 -7.91 -3.84
C PHE A 232 9.09 -8.74 -4.98
N SER A 233 8.33 -8.88 -6.07
CA SER A 233 8.68 -9.78 -7.17
C SER A 233 9.77 -9.20 -8.08
N ASP A 234 10.79 -9.98 -8.37
CA ASP A 234 11.78 -9.70 -9.41
C ASP A 234 11.23 -9.74 -10.85
N GLN A 235 9.98 -10.13 -11.02
CA GLN A 235 9.26 -10.03 -12.30
C GLN A 235 8.74 -8.60 -12.53
N VAL A 236 8.47 -7.87 -11.47
CA VAL A 236 7.92 -6.50 -11.50
C VAL A 236 9.01 -5.46 -11.32
N TRP A 237 10.05 -5.76 -10.53
CA TRP A 237 11.02 -4.79 -10.06
C TRP A 237 12.46 -5.08 -10.49
N THR A 238 13.19 -4.03 -10.86
CA THR A 238 14.66 -3.97 -10.80
C THR A 238 15.03 -3.31 -9.46
N PHE A 239 15.75 -4.04 -8.62
CA PHE A 239 16.20 -3.52 -7.32
C PHE A 239 17.48 -2.70 -7.51
N VAL A 240 17.47 -1.48 -6.97
CA VAL A 240 18.58 -0.52 -7.02
C VAL A 240 19.02 -0.22 -5.60
N ASP A 241 20.33 -0.37 -5.34
CA ASP A 241 20.96 -0.09 -4.04
C ASP A 241 21.49 1.34 -3.98
#